data_f05b333fbe92c8c6c444082cbd30ec96
#
_entry.id   f05b333fbe92c8c6c444082cbd30ec96
#
_cell.length_a   1.000
_cell.length_b   1.000
_cell.length_c   1.000
_cell.angle_alpha   90.00
_cell.angle_beta   90.00
_cell.angle_gamma   90.00
#
_symmetry.space_group_name_H-M   'P 1'
#
loop_
_entity.id
_entity.type
_entity.pdbx_description
1 polymer ?
#
loop_
_entity_poly.entity_id
_entity_poly.type
_entity_poly.pdbx_seq_one_letter_code
_entity_poly.pdbx_strand_id
1 'polypeptide(L)'
;MKQTLKIVNFKNIEEKQFEINGDMIAFIGQHNSGKTTVLQAIETVIMAKGFVKKPIRNGQTDAKIEYSGTDLEGNPITIITEIDIDNQYNFTAFIIVNGKMKQIHDVKKIRELVGIYFPLTSEDVLNMVKYVEGRREFINKYLLQVFTEEQKKRIEQLQISISDKKNKATENNLYHTRAKLNKELEGLNMVIKTQTITEEEEKELKLKDKVIDAINKLRSELEPHKSDVVIKNTLLNEIDTIKATEADIINKLVSIETKYNRELYAIKDLVSFNLKSLLSELDTKLNNLWTSEMISQYESSIQRGIEKKANLEAIERKQNPDNRILEERDKKFIKLTEINKQIESNKEELKQIFSNSSLPAGLEINEDDILLNGLPLDATVSGETETKIAIIELLLQITTSNFINVGNWSLYSIDAKKKILSLAKKYNRQMIGQEITSDNEVSLKTIIID
;
A
#
# COMPACT_ATOMS: atom_id res chain seq x y z
N MET A 1 -14.71 -32.58 -4.77
CA MET A 1 -14.12 -33.23 -5.95
C MET A 1 -12.61 -33.19 -5.81
N LYS A 2 -11.88 -34.26 -6.13
CA LYS A 2 -10.41 -34.23 -6.09
C LYS A 2 -9.93 -33.33 -7.22
N GLN A 3 -9.01 -32.42 -6.91
CA GLN A 3 -8.37 -31.54 -7.90
C GLN A 3 -7.16 -32.30 -8.48
N THR A 4 -6.98 -32.25 -9.79
CA THR A 4 -5.85 -32.90 -10.46
C THR A 4 -5.17 -31.97 -11.45
N LEU A 5 -3.84 -32.10 -11.56
CA LEU A 5 -3.02 -31.44 -12.57
C LEU A 5 -2.28 -32.50 -13.36
N LYS A 6 -2.45 -32.50 -14.68
CA LYS A 6 -1.68 -33.33 -15.61
C LYS A 6 -0.84 -32.43 -16.51
N ILE A 7 0.44 -32.74 -16.65
CA ILE A 7 1.40 -32.01 -17.47
C ILE A 7 2.06 -32.98 -18.44
N VAL A 8 2.08 -32.64 -19.72
CA VAL A 8 2.69 -33.46 -20.79
C VAL A 8 3.59 -32.54 -21.63
N ASN A 9 4.84 -32.96 -21.85
CA ASN A 9 5.84 -32.33 -22.70
C ASN A 9 6.10 -30.82 -22.38
N PHE A 10 5.94 -30.41 -21.15
CA PHE A 10 6.12 -29.01 -20.76
C PHE A 10 7.49 -28.80 -20.11
N LYS A 11 8.36 -28.02 -20.76
CA LYS A 11 9.75 -27.74 -20.37
C LYS A 11 10.54 -29.02 -20.14
N ASN A 12 10.92 -29.31 -18.88
CA ASN A 12 11.67 -30.52 -18.50
C ASN A 12 10.79 -31.69 -18.06
N ILE A 13 9.46 -31.51 -18.03
CA ILE A 13 8.52 -32.55 -17.66
C ILE A 13 8.05 -33.28 -18.92
N GLU A 14 8.24 -34.59 -18.96
CA GLU A 14 7.69 -35.44 -20.01
C GLU A 14 6.21 -35.74 -19.79
N GLU A 15 5.90 -36.40 -18.68
CA GLU A 15 4.54 -36.61 -18.22
C GLU A 15 4.52 -36.71 -16.70
N LYS A 16 3.69 -35.96 -16.05
CA LYS A 16 3.43 -36.03 -14.61
C LYS A 16 1.98 -35.68 -14.31
N GLN A 17 1.44 -36.35 -13.29
CA GLN A 17 0.11 -36.08 -12.77
C GLN A 17 0.18 -35.94 -11.26
N PHE A 18 -0.53 -34.92 -10.73
CA PHE A 18 -0.59 -34.63 -9.32
C PHE A 18 -2.05 -34.53 -8.86
N GLU A 19 -2.34 -35.05 -7.68
CA GLU A 19 -3.58 -34.78 -6.95
C GLU A 19 -3.35 -33.60 -6.04
N ILE A 20 -4.04 -32.47 -6.29
CA ILE A 20 -3.87 -31.21 -5.59
C ILE A 20 -4.94 -31.09 -4.52
N ASN A 21 -4.63 -31.44 -3.26
CA ASN A 21 -5.56 -31.37 -2.15
C ASN A 21 -4.88 -30.79 -0.91
N GLY A 22 -5.59 -29.96 -0.13
CA GLY A 22 -5.13 -29.37 1.13
C GLY A 22 -4.96 -27.86 1.08
N ASP A 23 -4.73 -27.23 2.23
CA ASP A 23 -4.64 -25.78 2.37
C ASP A 23 -3.33 -25.21 1.84
N MET A 24 -2.24 -25.97 1.98
CA MET A 24 -0.93 -25.64 1.42
C MET A 24 -0.33 -26.86 0.71
N ILE A 25 0.14 -26.66 -0.50
CA ILE A 25 0.79 -27.66 -1.33
C ILE A 25 2.21 -27.20 -1.66
N ALA A 26 3.19 -28.01 -1.32
CA ALA A 26 4.57 -27.80 -1.71
C ALA A 26 5.02 -28.84 -2.73
N PHE A 27 5.50 -28.41 -3.89
CA PHE A 27 6.25 -29.28 -4.81
C PHE A 27 7.68 -29.40 -4.32
N ILE A 28 8.06 -30.61 -3.92
CA ILE A 28 9.36 -30.92 -3.32
C ILE A 28 10.27 -31.62 -4.32
N GLY A 29 11.58 -31.53 -4.13
CA GLY A 29 12.60 -32.20 -4.94
C GLY A 29 13.92 -31.43 -4.97
N GLN A 30 14.95 -32.01 -5.59
CA GLN A 30 16.26 -31.36 -5.79
C GLN A 30 16.19 -30.14 -6.72
N HIS A 31 17.29 -29.38 -6.78
CA HIS A 31 17.47 -28.37 -7.82
C HIS A 31 17.26 -29.01 -9.20
N ASN A 32 16.60 -28.29 -10.11
CA ASN A 32 16.29 -28.71 -11.48
C ASN A 32 15.35 -29.95 -11.61
N SER A 33 14.73 -30.46 -10.55
CA SER A 33 13.75 -31.55 -10.62
C SER A 33 12.45 -31.20 -11.33
N GLY A 34 12.18 -29.93 -11.62
CA GLY A 34 10.97 -29.47 -12.31
C GLY A 34 9.94 -28.77 -11.43
N LYS A 35 10.22 -28.48 -10.15
CA LYS A 35 9.29 -27.78 -9.23
C LYS A 35 8.76 -26.47 -9.79
N THR A 36 9.65 -25.59 -10.24
CA THR A 36 9.26 -24.32 -10.87
C THR A 36 8.46 -24.55 -12.16
N THR A 37 8.76 -25.63 -12.89
CA THR A 37 7.99 -26.00 -14.08
C THR A 37 6.56 -26.38 -13.73
N VAL A 38 6.34 -27.13 -12.64
CA VAL A 38 5.00 -27.47 -12.18
C VAL A 38 4.23 -26.21 -11.73
N LEU A 39 4.87 -25.30 -10.98
CA LEU A 39 4.24 -24.04 -10.60
C LEU A 39 3.84 -23.21 -11.82
N GLN A 40 4.73 -23.08 -12.80
CA GLN A 40 4.44 -22.37 -14.05
C GLN A 40 3.31 -23.05 -14.85
N ALA A 41 3.23 -24.38 -14.83
CA ALA A 41 2.14 -25.11 -15.48
C ALA A 41 0.79 -24.79 -14.81
N ILE A 42 0.73 -24.81 -13.48
CA ILE A 42 -0.49 -24.45 -12.73
C ILE A 42 -0.90 -23.01 -13.05
N GLU A 43 0.03 -22.07 -12.95
CA GLU A 43 -0.24 -20.66 -13.26
C GLU A 43 -0.73 -20.50 -14.70
N THR A 44 -0.09 -21.18 -15.66
CA THR A 44 -0.49 -21.12 -17.07
C THR A 44 -1.93 -21.60 -17.28
N VAL A 45 -2.29 -22.75 -16.74
CA VAL A 45 -3.63 -23.33 -16.99
C VAL A 45 -4.73 -22.59 -16.21
N ILE A 46 -4.49 -22.22 -14.96
CA ILE A 46 -5.49 -21.56 -14.12
C ILE A 46 -5.67 -20.09 -14.55
N MET A 47 -4.57 -19.37 -14.82
CA MET A 47 -4.64 -17.98 -15.26
C MET A 47 -4.97 -17.84 -16.74
N ALA A 48 -5.07 -18.96 -17.47
CA ALA A 48 -5.25 -18.98 -18.92
C ALA A 48 -4.34 -17.97 -19.61
N LYS A 49 -3.04 -18.01 -19.28
CA LYS A 49 -2.02 -17.04 -19.76
C LYS A 49 -0.70 -17.76 -20.02
N GLY A 50 -0.10 -17.52 -21.17
CA GLY A 50 1.23 -18.00 -21.48
C GLY A 50 2.31 -17.17 -20.77
N PHE A 51 3.03 -17.77 -19.80
CA PHE A 51 4.11 -17.14 -19.06
C PHE A 51 5.51 -17.54 -19.54
N VAL A 52 5.62 -18.64 -20.30
CA VAL A 52 6.89 -19.28 -20.63
C VAL A 52 7.24 -19.06 -22.10
N LYS A 53 8.42 -18.55 -22.38
CA LYS A 53 8.88 -18.29 -23.75
C LYS A 53 9.21 -19.55 -24.55
N LYS A 54 9.67 -20.61 -23.89
CA LYS A 54 9.97 -21.93 -24.50
C LYS A 54 9.26 -22.99 -23.67
N PRO A 55 7.95 -23.19 -23.87
CA PRO A 55 7.15 -24.07 -23.03
C PRO A 55 7.29 -25.55 -23.41
N ILE A 56 7.58 -25.86 -24.67
CA ILE A 56 7.62 -27.23 -25.18
C ILE A 56 8.96 -27.89 -24.82
N ARG A 57 8.91 -29.14 -24.41
CA ARG A 57 10.08 -29.95 -24.11
C ARG A 57 10.92 -30.18 -25.37
N ASN A 58 12.24 -30.14 -25.21
CA ASN A 58 13.16 -30.35 -26.33
C ASN A 58 12.86 -31.67 -27.03
N GLY A 59 12.74 -31.64 -28.37
CA GLY A 59 12.45 -32.80 -29.20
C GLY A 59 10.95 -33.14 -29.34
N GLN A 60 10.08 -32.36 -28.74
CA GLN A 60 8.63 -32.48 -28.89
C GLN A 60 8.06 -31.35 -29.75
N THR A 61 6.88 -31.56 -30.30
CA THR A 61 6.18 -30.62 -31.20
C THR A 61 5.03 -29.87 -30.51
N ASP A 62 4.60 -30.40 -29.35
CA ASP A 62 3.49 -29.87 -28.60
C ASP A 62 3.68 -30.08 -27.08
N ALA A 63 2.93 -29.34 -26.29
CA ALA A 63 2.80 -29.56 -24.87
C ALA A 63 1.33 -29.41 -24.43
N LYS A 64 0.96 -30.09 -23.36
CA LYS A 64 -0.40 -30.05 -22.81
C LYS A 64 -0.37 -29.94 -21.30
N ILE A 65 -1.22 -29.06 -20.77
CA ILE A 65 -1.48 -28.92 -19.35
C ILE A 65 -2.97 -29.04 -19.13
N GLU A 66 -3.38 -29.89 -18.19
CA GLU A 66 -4.77 -30.11 -17.87
C GLU A 66 -4.97 -29.98 -16.36
N TYR A 67 -5.90 -29.14 -15.98
CA TYR A 67 -6.36 -28.98 -14.60
C TYR A 67 -7.82 -29.36 -14.49
N SER A 68 -8.15 -30.25 -13.55
CA SER A 68 -9.55 -30.61 -13.23
C SER A 68 -9.82 -30.25 -11.76
N GLY A 69 -10.95 -29.60 -11.52
CA GLY A 69 -11.37 -29.14 -10.20
C GLY A 69 -12.81 -28.67 -10.19
N THR A 70 -13.09 -27.62 -9.44
CA THR A 70 -14.41 -26.97 -9.41
C THR A 70 -14.27 -25.48 -9.74
N ASP A 71 -15.33 -24.92 -10.34
CA ASP A 71 -15.46 -23.48 -10.52
C ASP A 71 -15.87 -22.79 -9.20
N LEU A 72 -16.11 -21.47 -9.23
CA LEU A 72 -16.53 -20.69 -8.06
C LEU A 72 -17.91 -21.11 -7.52
N GLU A 73 -18.75 -21.69 -8.34
CA GLU A 73 -20.10 -22.15 -7.99
C GLU A 73 -20.10 -23.63 -7.53
N GLY A 74 -18.93 -24.30 -7.54
CA GLY A 74 -18.78 -25.71 -7.18
C GLY A 74 -19.05 -26.68 -8.31
N ASN A 75 -19.26 -26.22 -9.56
CA ASN A 75 -19.46 -27.10 -10.70
C ASN A 75 -18.12 -27.74 -11.13
N PRO A 76 -18.11 -29.01 -11.57
CA PRO A 76 -16.93 -29.63 -12.13
C PRO A 76 -16.42 -28.84 -13.36
N ILE A 77 -15.13 -28.50 -13.35
CA ILE A 77 -14.46 -27.85 -14.46
C ILE A 77 -13.18 -28.59 -14.82
N THR A 78 -12.89 -28.66 -16.11
CA THR A 78 -11.59 -29.09 -16.62
C THR A 78 -11.06 -28.01 -17.56
N ILE A 79 -9.88 -27.48 -17.29
CA ILE A 79 -9.21 -26.47 -18.13
C ILE A 79 -8.02 -27.16 -18.80
N ILE A 80 -7.96 -27.03 -20.10
CA ILE A 80 -6.89 -27.59 -20.94
C ILE A 80 -6.15 -26.44 -21.60
N THR A 81 -4.83 -26.47 -21.50
CA THR A 81 -3.93 -25.62 -22.28
C THR A 81 -3.16 -26.49 -23.24
N GLU A 82 -3.32 -26.26 -24.51
CA GLU A 82 -2.55 -26.89 -25.58
C GLU A 82 -1.58 -25.86 -26.15
N ILE A 83 -0.34 -26.27 -26.38
CA ILE A 83 0.74 -25.40 -26.85
C ILE A 83 1.32 -26.06 -28.09
N ASP A 84 1.26 -25.36 -29.22
CA ASP A 84 1.75 -25.86 -30.49
C ASP A 84 3.25 -25.54 -30.72
N ILE A 85 3.79 -26.03 -31.80
CA ILE A 85 5.20 -25.90 -32.18
C ILE A 85 5.67 -24.43 -32.31
N ASP A 86 4.73 -23.51 -32.59
CA ASP A 86 4.99 -22.08 -32.69
C ASP A 86 4.90 -21.38 -31.30
N ASN A 87 4.77 -22.17 -30.22
CA ASN A 87 4.55 -21.72 -28.85
C ASN A 87 3.28 -20.88 -28.67
N GLN A 88 2.26 -21.13 -29.49
CA GLN A 88 0.93 -20.53 -29.30
C GLN A 88 0.16 -21.32 -28.24
N TYR A 89 -0.46 -20.59 -27.32
CA TYR A 89 -1.23 -21.16 -26.21
C TYR A 89 -2.71 -21.13 -26.55
N ASN A 90 -3.34 -22.31 -26.61
CA ASN A 90 -4.77 -22.49 -26.79
C ASN A 90 -5.41 -22.95 -25.48
N PHE A 91 -6.38 -22.19 -24.99
CA PHE A 91 -7.06 -22.47 -23.73
C PHE A 91 -8.50 -22.91 -24.00
N THR A 92 -8.88 -24.04 -23.40
CA THR A 92 -10.24 -24.55 -23.48
C THR A 92 -10.69 -24.99 -22.08
N ALA A 93 -11.88 -24.56 -21.67
CA ALA A 93 -12.50 -25.07 -20.46
C ALA A 93 -13.76 -25.89 -20.80
N PHE A 94 -13.91 -27.01 -20.09
CA PHE A 94 -15.12 -27.83 -20.07
C PHE A 94 -15.75 -27.71 -18.69
N ILE A 95 -16.99 -27.26 -18.63
CA ILE A 95 -17.74 -27.11 -17.38
C ILE A 95 -19.01 -27.95 -17.44
N ILE A 96 -19.38 -28.60 -16.33
CA ILE A 96 -20.63 -29.37 -16.23
C ILE A 96 -21.61 -28.56 -15.37
N VAL A 97 -22.64 -28.01 -16.02
CA VAL A 97 -23.71 -27.27 -15.36
C VAL A 97 -25.02 -27.98 -15.58
N ASN A 98 -25.72 -28.36 -14.51
CA ASN A 98 -26.99 -29.09 -14.57
C ASN A 98 -26.90 -30.40 -15.40
N GLY A 99 -25.77 -31.09 -15.27
CA GLY A 99 -25.52 -32.36 -15.97
C GLY A 99 -25.20 -32.20 -17.48
N LYS A 100 -25.10 -31.00 -18.00
CA LYS A 100 -24.73 -30.73 -19.39
C LYS A 100 -23.31 -30.17 -19.46
N MET A 101 -22.48 -30.75 -20.33
CA MET A 101 -21.15 -30.28 -20.62
C MET A 101 -21.20 -29.08 -21.55
N LYS A 102 -20.49 -28.00 -21.19
CA LYS A 102 -20.31 -26.78 -22.00
C LYS A 102 -18.83 -26.56 -22.21
N GLN A 103 -18.45 -26.30 -23.47
CA GLN A 103 -17.09 -25.96 -23.84
C GLN A 103 -16.95 -24.43 -23.98
N ILE A 104 -15.84 -23.87 -23.49
CA ILE A 104 -15.56 -22.42 -23.47
C ILE A 104 -14.13 -22.21 -23.96
N HIS A 105 -13.96 -21.34 -24.94
CA HIS A 105 -12.66 -20.93 -25.50
C HIS A 105 -12.31 -19.48 -25.17
N ASP A 106 -13.27 -18.72 -24.65
CA ASP A 106 -13.06 -17.32 -24.28
C ASP A 106 -12.22 -17.26 -22.98
N VAL A 107 -10.97 -16.83 -23.12
CA VAL A 107 -9.99 -16.73 -22.04
C VAL A 107 -10.51 -15.89 -20.87
N LYS A 108 -11.26 -14.81 -21.14
CA LYS A 108 -11.83 -13.98 -20.09
C LYS A 108 -12.86 -14.74 -19.27
N LYS A 109 -13.76 -15.47 -19.94
CA LYS A 109 -14.76 -16.33 -19.28
C LYS A 109 -14.11 -17.47 -18.51
N ILE A 110 -13.05 -18.09 -19.04
CA ILE A 110 -12.31 -19.14 -18.33
C ILE A 110 -11.76 -18.61 -17.02
N ARG A 111 -11.15 -17.42 -17.03
CA ARG A 111 -10.62 -16.75 -15.82
C ARG A 111 -11.73 -16.43 -14.81
N GLU A 112 -12.85 -15.91 -15.29
CA GLU A 112 -14.01 -15.59 -14.44
C GLU A 112 -14.53 -16.83 -13.70
N LEU A 113 -14.59 -17.99 -14.34
CA LEU A 113 -15.03 -19.25 -13.73
C LEU A 113 -14.16 -19.68 -12.56
N VAL A 114 -12.86 -19.42 -12.60
CA VAL A 114 -11.91 -19.77 -11.53
C VAL A 114 -11.55 -18.57 -10.65
N GLY A 115 -12.27 -17.45 -10.78
CA GLY A 115 -12.12 -16.26 -9.95
C GLY A 115 -10.87 -15.44 -10.19
N ILE A 116 -10.29 -15.55 -11.39
CA ILE A 116 -9.13 -14.77 -11.77
C ILE A 116 -9.54 -13.59 -12.63
N TYR A 117 -9.79 -12.47 -12.00
CA TYR A 117 -10.06 -11.21 -12.71
C TYR A 117 -8.77 -10.60 -13.27
N PHE A 118 -7.65 -10.81 -12.58
CA PHE A 118 -6.32 -10.29 -12.96
C PHE A 118 -5.30 -11.43 -12.95
N PRO A 119 -4.75 -11.82 -14.12
CA PRO A 119 -3.78 -12.89 -14.21
C PRO A 119 -2.38 -12.39 -13.82
N LEU A 120 -2.19 -12.14 -12.51
CA LEU A 120 -0.92 -11.72 -11.89
C LEU A 120 -0.42 -12.78 -10.92
N THR A 121 0.85 -13.13 -11.06
CA THR A 121 1.57 -13.92 -10.07
C THR A 121 2.11 -13.00 -8.96
N SER A 122 2.48 -13.58 -7.82
CA SER A 122 3.17 -12.82 -6.76
C SER A 122 4.49 -12.23 -7.25
N GLU A 123 5.17 -12.90 -8.18
CA GLU A 123 6.40 -12.43 -8.81
C GLU A 123 6.15 -11.28 -9.78
N ASP A 124 5.06 -11.31 -10.57
CA ASP A 124 4.64 -10.18 -11.40
C ASP A 124 4.43 -8.93 -10.55
N VAL A 125 3.75 -9.07 -9.40
CA VAL A 125 3.53 -7.95 -8.48
C VAL A 125 4.83 -7.47 -7.85
N LEU A 126 5.70 -8.38 -7.38
CA LEU A 126 7.01 -8.02 -6.84
C LEU A 126 7.84 -7.20 -7.83
N ASN A 127 7.87 -7.63 -9.09
CA ASN A 127 8.59 -6.92 -10.16
C ASN A 127 7.94 -5.57 -10.48
N MET A 128 6.62 -5.50 -10.45
CA MET A 128 5.87 -4.26 -10.71
C MET A 128 6.12 -3.23 -9.60
N VAL A 129 6.00 -3.62 -8.31
CA VAL A 129 6.11 -2.69 -7.18
C VAL A 129 7.54 -2.23 -6.88
N LYS A 130 8.53 -2.81 -7.53
CA LYS A 130 9.94 -2.41 -7.41
C LYS A 130 10.19 -0.95 -7.81
N TYR A 131 9.39 -0.42 -8.75
CA TYR A 131 9.53 0.94 -9.27
C TYR A 131 8.30 1.78 -8.93
N VAL A 132 8.49 3.09 -8.76
CA VAL A 132 7.41 4.04 -8.42
C VAL A 132 6.27 3.98 -9.45
N GLU A 133 6.60 3.98 -10.75
CA GLU A 133 5.62 3.88 -11.82
C GLU A 133 4.82 2.58 -11.75
N GLY A 134 5.49 1.48 -11.42
CA GLY A 134 4.84 0.18 -11.25
C GLY A 134 3.91 0.14 -10.04
N ARG A 135 4.29 0.76 -8.91
CA ARG A 135 3.42 0.88 -7.74
C ARG A 135 2.18 1.70 -8.05
N ARG A 136 2.32 2.82 -8.78
CA ARG A 136 1.18 3.62 -9.28
C ARG A 136 0.26 2.82 -10.20
N GLU A 137 0.85 2.05 -11.11
CA GLU A 137 0.08 1.17 -11.99
C GLU A 137 -0.68 0.11 -11.20
N PHE A 138 -0.04 -0.48 -10.20
CA PHE A 138 -0.64 -1.47 -9.33
C PHE A 138 -1.82 -0.91 -8.52
N ILE A 139 -1.67 0.31 -7.95
CA ILE A 139 -2.77 1.01 -7.29
C ILE A 139 -3.95 1.16 -8.25
N ASN A 140 -3.71 1.78 -9.41
CA ASN A 140 -4.78 2.19 -10.32
C ASN A 140 -5.50 1.02 -11.00
N LYS A 141 -4.79 -0.06 -11.32
CA LYS A 141 -5.39 -1.20 -12.04
C LYS A 141 -5.93 -2.30 -11.13
N TYR A 142 -5.29 -2.53 -9.99
CA TYR A 142 -5.55 -3.71 -9.20
C TYR A 142 -6.04 -3.42 -7.78
N LEU A 143 -5.37 -2.55 -7.04
CA LEU A 143 -5.76 -2.24 -5.67
C LEU A 143 -7.13 -1.57 -5.57
N LEU A 144 -7.50 -0.75 -6.55
CA LEU A 144 -8.82 -0.13 -6.57
C LEU A 144 -9.97 -1.15 -6.59
N GLN A 145 -9.71 -2.40 -6.95
CA GLN A 145 -10.76 -3.45 -6.93
C GLN A 145 -11.19 -3.85 -5.51
N VAL A 146 -10.38 -3.60 -4.50
CA VAL A 146 -10.71 -3.86 -3.08
C VAL A 146 -11.79 -2.89 -2.56
N PHE A 147 -12.00 -1.77 -3.26
CA PHE A 147 -12.93 -0.72 -2.87
C PHE A 147 -14.31 -0.90 -3.49
N THR A 148 -15.34 -0.40 -2.81
CA THR A 148 -16.70 -0.33 -3.37
C THR A 148 -16.74 0.59 -4.58
N GLU A 149 -17.75 0.44 -5.43
CA GLU A 149 -17.92 1.31 -6.62
C GLU A 149 -18.07 2.79 -6.26
N GLU A 150 -18.68 3.08 -5.12
CA GLU A 150 -18.79 4.44 -4.59
C GLU A 150 -17.43 5.00 -4.18
N GLN A 151 -16.64 4.20 -3.45
CA GLN A 151 -15.28 4.57 -3.07
C GLN A 151 -14.38 4.76 -4.28
N LYS A 152 -14.45 3.88 -5.28
CA LYS A 152 -13.68 4.01 -6.54
C LYS A 152 -13.96 5.33 -7.25
N LYS A 153 -15.25 5.67 -7.41
CA LYS A 153 -15.65 6.96 -8.01
C LYS A 153 -15.11 8.14 -7.21
N ARG A 154 -15.15 8.04 -5.87
CA ARG A 154 -14.65 9.10 -5.01
C ARG A 154 -13.13 9.25 -5.10
N ILE A 155 -12.39 8.13 -5.07
CA ILE A 155 -10.93 8.11 -5.28
C ILE A 155 -10.56 8.75 -6.62
N GLU A 156 -11.23 8.36 -7.70
CA GLU A 156 -11.00 8.92 -9.03
C GLU A 156 -11.23 10.44 -9.06
N GLN A 157 -12.32 10.92 -8.47
CA GLN A 157 -12.62 12.35 -8.37
C GLN A 157 -11.52 13.11 -7.59
N LEU A 158 -11.08 12.55 -6.45
CA LEU A 158 -10.05 13.14 -5.64
C LEU A 158 -8.70 13.15 -6.38
N GLN A 159 -8.30 12.05 -7.01
CA GLN A 159 -7.07 11.96 -7.80
C GLN A 159 -7.06 12.92 -9.00
N ILE A 160 -8.19 13.10 -9.69
CA ILE A 160 -8.30 14.10 -10.75
C ILE A 160 -8.13 15.51 -10.19
N SER A 161 -8.74 15.80 -9.04
CA SER A 161 -8.70 17.15 -8.43
C SER A 161 -7.30 17.56 -7.96
N ILE A 162 -6.47 16.59 -7.52
CA ILE A 162 -5.12 16.82 -6.99
C ILE A 162 -3.99 16.33 -7.92
N SER A 163 -4.29 15.93 -9.17
CA SER A 163 -3.27 15.49 -10.13
C SER A 163 -2.46 16.66 -10.68
N ASP A 164 -1.14 16.54 -10.64
CA ASP A 164 -0.20 17.51 -11.22
C ASP A 164 0.13 17.23 -12.71
N LYS A 165 -0.38 16.14 -13.28
CA LYS A 165 -0.11 15.73 -14.68
C LYS A 165 -0.78 16.66 -15.68
N LYS A 166 0.02 17.33 -16.52
CA LYS A 166 -0.42 18.25 -17.57
C LYS A 166 -1.51 17.69 -18.52
N ASN A 167 -1.54 16.37 -18.72
CA ASN A 167 -2.48 15.71 -19.64
C ASN A 167 -3.88 15.47 -19.05
N LYS A 168 -4.11 15.77 -17.77
CA LYS A 168 -5.40 15.71 -17.10
C LYS A 168 -5.89 17.08 -16.62
N ALA A 169 -5.43 18.15 -17.27
CA ALA A 169 -5.85 19.51 -16.97
C ALA A 169 -7.32 19.72 -17.34
N THR A 170 -8.22 19.25 -16.51
CA THR A 170 -9.63 19.62 -16.54
C THR A 170 -9.82 20.89 -15.71
N GLU A 171 -10.86 21.67 -15.97
CA GLU A 171 -11.21 22.87 -15.21
C GLU A 171 -11.37 22.59 -13.69
N ASN A 172 -11.56 21.32 -13.32
CA ASN A 172 -11.71 20.84 -11.93
C ASN A 172 -10.38 20.48 -11.25
N ASN A 173 -9.23 20.69 -11.91
CA ASN A 173 -7.93 20.37 -11.31
C ASN A 173 -7.44 21.53 -10.45
N LEU A 174 -7.34 21.30 -9.14
CA LEU A 174 -6.95 22.30 -8.14
C LEU A 174 -5.50 22.79 -8.34
N TYR A 175 -4.57 21.90 -8.72
CA TYR A 175 -3.18 22.30 -8.99
C TYR A 175 -3.05 23.20 -10.21
N HIS A 176 -3.82 22.91 -11.27
CA HIS A 176 -3.87 23.77 -12.45
C HIS A 176 -4.43 25.15 -12.12
N THR A 177 -5.53 25.19 -11.36
CA THR A 177 -6.16 26.45 -10.91
C THR A 177 -5.21 27.23 -9.99
N ARG A 178 -4.51 26.53 -9.07
CA ARG A 178 -3.47 27.13 -8.21
C ARG A 178 -2.34 27.75 -9.01
N ALA A 179 -1.79 27.02 -10.00
CA ALA A 179 -0.71 27.52 -10.84
C ALA A 179 -1.14 28.75 -11.66
N LYS A 180 -2.36 28.76 -12.20
CA LYS A 180 -2.93 29.90 -12.90
C LYS A 180 -3.06 31.11 -11.98
N LEU A 181 -3.63 30.93 -10.78
CA LEU A 181 -3.77 32.02 -9.80
C LEU A 181 -2.42 32.56 -9.35
N ASN A 182 -1.42 31.73 -9.12
CA ASN A 182 -0.07 32.18 -8.76
C ASN A 182 0.53 33.06 -9.86
N LYS A 183 0.40 32.65 -11.14
CA LYS A 183 0.89 33.46 -12.28
C LYS A 183 0.15 34.79 -12.41
N GLU A 184 -1.16 34.81 -12.18
CA GLU A 184 -1.96 36.02 -12.18
C GLU A 184 -1.59 36.95 -11.03
N LEU A 185 -1.34 36.39 -9.81
CA LEU A 185 -0.85 37.15 -8.66
C LEU A 185 0.54 37.74 -8.86
N GLU A 186 1.45 37.00 -9.50
CA GLU A 186 2.77 37.52 -9.88
C GLU A 186 2.65 38.71 -10.84
N GLY A 187 1.77 38.63 -11.84
CA GLY A 187 1.50 39.74 -12.77
C GLY A 187 0.97 40.98 -12.05
N LEU A 188 -0.01 40.82 -11.16
CA LEU A 188 -0.56 41.92 -10.37
C LEU A 188 0.49 42.56 -9.42
N ASN A 189 1.32 41.72 -8.79
CA ASN A 189 2.40 42.20 -7.91
C ASN A 189 3.48 43.00 -8.67
N MET A 190 3.78 42.61 -9.93
CA MET A 190 4.68 43.40 -10.80
C MET A 190 4.13 44.80 -11.10
N VAL A 191 2.84 44.88 -11.42
CA VAL A 191 2.18 46.16 -11.70
C VAL A 191 2.19 47.06 -10.46
N ILE A 192 1.95 46.49 -9.27
CA ILE A 192 1.96 47.25 -7.99
C ILE A 192 3.38 47.80 -7.66
N LYS A 193 4.44 47.04 -7.97
CA LYS A 193 5.83 47.44 -7.73
C LYS A 193 6.31 48.61 -8.58
N THR A 194 5.67 48.87 -9.72
CA THR A 194 6.07 49.93 -10.65
C THR A 194 5.47 51.30 -10.31
N GLN A 195 4.65 51.40 -9.26
CA GLN A 195 4.04 52.66 -8.86
C GLN A 195 4.96 53.45 -7.89
N THR A 196 5.08 54.75 -8.10
CA THR A 196 5.89 55.67 -7.25
C THR A 196 5.16 55.93 -5.94
N ILE A 197 5.80 55.58 -4.85
CA ILE A 197 5.27 55.65 -3.48
C ILE A 197 5.77 56.97 -2.82
N THR A 198 4.93 57.62 -2.00
CA THR A 198 5.32 58.80 -1.20
C THR A 198 6.11 58.41 0.06
N GLU A 199 6.85 59.33 0.68
CA GLU A 199 7.65 59.05 1.88
C GLU A 199 6.85 58.54 3.08
N GLU A 200 5.57 58.88 3.20
CA GLU A 200 4.68 58.38 4.26
C GLU A 200 4.24 56.94 3.96
N GLU A 201 3.94 56.63 2.71
CA GLU A 201 3.61 55.30 2.25
C GLU A 201 4.79 54.32 2.40
N GLU A 202 6.02 54.81 2.25
CA GLU A 202 7.25 54.04 2.44
C GLU A 202 7.46 53.61 3.91
N LYS A 203 7.04 54.47 4.89
CA LYS A 203 7.07 54.12 6.30
C LYS A 203 6.04 53.04 6.68
N GLU A 204 4.85 53.12 6.12
CA GLU A 204 3.81 52.09 6.33
C GLU A 204 4.17 50.76 5.64
N LEU A 205 4.78 50.83 4.44
CA LEU A 205 5.28 49.64 3.74
C LEU A 205 6.35 48.90 4.56
N LYS A 206 7.23 49.63 5.28
CA LYS A 206 8.21 49.05 6.19
C LYS A 206 7.57 48.28 7.35
N LEU A 207 6.38 48.70 7.80
CA LEU A 207 5.61 47.96 8.79
C LEU A 207 4.99 46.68 8.19
N LYS A 208 4.56 46.73 6.92
CA LYS A 208 3.99 45.60 6.20
C LYS A 208 5.01 44.48 6.01
N ASP A 209 6.23 44.81 5.57
CA ASP A 209 7.30 43.86 5.42
C ASP A 209 7.67 43.20 6.75
N LYS A 210 7.73 43.95 7.85
CA LYS A 210 7.94 43.41 9.20
C LYS A 210 6.83 42.41 9.62
N VAL A 211 5.58 42.69 9.25
CA VAL A 211 4.46 41.79 9.54
C VAL A 211 4.58 40.55 8.70
N ILE A 212 4.94 40.65 7.42
CA ILE A 212 5.18 39.49 6.53
C ILE A 212 6.32 38.63 7.05
N ASP A 213 7.44 39.26 7.43
CA ASP A 213 8.61 38.59 8.01
C ASP A 213 8.25 37.86 9.32
N ALA A 214 7.47 38.52 10.18
CA ALA A 214 6.98 37.93 11.41
C ALA A 214 6.08 36.67 11.13
N ILE A 215 5.19 36.76 10.14
CA ILE A 215 4.35 35.63 9.73
C ILE A 215 5.22 34.48 9.20
N ASN A 216 6.19 34.79 8.34
CA ASN A 216 7.08 33.80 7.77
C ASN A 216 7.96 33.15 8.84
N LYS A 217 8.47 33.95 9.79
CA LYS A 217 9.20 33.43 10.96
C LYS A 217 8.35 32.48 11.79
N LEU A 218 7.13 32.90 12.15
CA LEU A 218 6.21 32.03 12.91
C LEU A 218 5.89 30.73 12.16
N ARG A 219 5.72 30.77 10.83
CA ARG A 219 5.50 29.60 10.01
C ARG A 219 6.72 28.68 10.01
N SER A 220 7.93 29.24 9.86
CA SER A 220 9.15 28.43 9.89
C SER A 220 9.42 27.79 11.25
N GLU A 221 9.03 28.48 12.34
CA GLU A 221 9.09 27.93 13.69
C GLU A 221 8.04 26.84 13.96
N LEU A 222 6.84 26.99 13.40
CA LEU A 222 5.75 26.01 13.55
C LEU A 222 5.97 24.74 12.72
N GLU A 223 6.54 24.86 11.52
CA GLU A 223 6.64 23.73 10.57
C GLU A 223 7.35 22.50 11.13
N PRO A 224 8.48 22.60 11.85
CA PRO A 224 9.14 21.45 12.47
C PRO A 224 8.28 20.72 13.51
N HIS A 225 7.32 21.44 14.11
CA HIS A 225 6.52 20.94 15.24
C HIS A 225 5.13 20.42 14.88
N LYS A 226 4.75 20.49 13.60
CA LYS A 226 3.42 20.00 13.13
C LYS A 226 3.18 18.51 13.42
N SER A 227 4.24 17.72 13.44
CA SER A 227 4.17 16.29 13.77
C SER A 227 4.23 16.00 15.27
N ASP A 228 4.55 16.98 16.12
CA ASP A 228 4.81 16.76 17.54
C ASP A 228 3.63 16.11 18.27
N VAL A 229 2.39 16.48 17.93
CA VAL A 229 1.19 15.91 18.53
C VAL A 229 1.08 14.42 18.23
N VAL A 230 1.40 14.00 16.98
CA VAL A 230 1.38 12.59 16.56
C VAL A 230 2.49 11.84 17.30
N ILE A 231 3.70 12.41 17.31
CA ILE A 231 4.87 11.83 18.02
C ILE A 231 4.56 11.72 19.51
N LYS A 232 3.95 12.73 20.10
CA LYS A 232 3.55 12.76 21.50
C LYS A 232 2.58 11.61 21.84
N ASN A 233 1.57 11.41 21.02
CA ASN A 233 0.60 10.31 21.19
C ASN A 233 1.29 8.93 21.07
N THR A 234 2.23 8.78 20.12
CA THR A 234 3.02 7.56 19.97
C THR A 234 3.86 7.29 21.21
N LEU A 235 4.57 8.30 21.73
CA LEU A 235 5.38 8.18 22.95
C LEU A 235 4.53 7.86 24.18
N LEU A 236 3.33 8.44 24.30
CA LEU A 236 2.39 8.10 25.37
C LEU A 236 1.98 6.62 25.30
N ASN A 237 1.68 6.11 24.14
CA ASN A 237 1.35 4.69 23.93
C ASN A 237 2.56 3.79 24.27
N GLU A 238 3.79 4.18 23.94
CA GLU A 238 5.00 3.45 24.33
C GLU A 238 5.18 3.44 25.84
N ILE A 239 4.99 4.57 26.51
CA ILE A 239 5.05 4.68 27.97
C ILE A 239 4.04 3.75 28.63
N ASP A 240 2.80 3.72 28.15
CA ASP A 240 1.75 2.85 28.69
C ASP A 240 2.09 1.36 28.45
N THR A 241 2.66 1.04 27.29
CA THR A 241 3.13 -0.32 26.98
C THR A 241 4.25 -0.76 27.91
N ILE A 242 5.22 0.14 28.17
CA ILE A 242 6.33 -0.14 29.11
C ILE A 242 5.80 -0.37 30.51
N LYS A 243 4.87 0.47 31.01
CA LYS A 243 4.24 0.32 32.32
C LYS A 243 3.48 -1.00 32.45
N ALA A 244 2.72 -1.38 31.39
CA ALA A 244 2.01 -2.67 31.37
C ALA A 244 2.99 -3.86 31.39
N THR A 245 4.12 -3.75 30.66
CA THR A 245 5.17 -4.76 30.62
C THR A 245 5.86 -4.90 31.99
N GLU A 246 6.15 -3.79 32.67
CA GLU A 246 6.69 -3.79 34.02
C GLU A 246 5.77 -4.58 34.97
N ALA A 247 4.48 -4.24 34.98
CA ALA A 247 3.48 -4.89 35.79
C ALA A 247 3.41 -6.41 35.54
N ASP A 248 3.43 -6.82 34.26
CA ASP A 248 3.41 -8.24 33.87
C ASP A 248 4.67 -8.98 34.34
N ILE A 249 5.86 -8.38 34.17
CA ILE A 249 7.12 -8.96 34.62
C ILE A 249 7.12 -9.09 36.14
N ILE A 250 6.72 -8.06 36.89
CA ILE A 250 6.63 -8.08 38.34
C ILE A 250 5.66 -9.18 38.81
N ASN A 251 4.48 -9.30 38.18
CA ASN A 251 3.52 -10.35 38.51
C ASN A 251 4.10 -11.76 38.28
N LYS A 252 4.81 -11.96 37.18
CA LYS A 252 5.50 -13.23 36.90
C LYS A 252 6.58 -13.53 37.93
N LEU A 253 7.36 -12.54 38.31
CA LEU A 253 8.37 -12.70 39.36
C LEU A 253 7.74 -13.06 40.73
N VAL A 254 6.63 -12.42 41.10
CA VAL A 254 5.86 -12.78 42.34
C VAL A 254 5.33 -14.21 42.24
N SER A 255 4.83 -14.63 41.09
CA SER A 255 4.38 -16.01 40.88
C SER A 255 5.51 -17.02 41.04
N ILE A 256 6.72 -16.71 40.53
CA ILE A 256 7.90 -17.55 40.66
C ILE A 256 8.36 -17.62 42.13
N GLU A 257 8.39 -16.47 42.81
CA GLU A 257 8.71 -16.43 44.26
C GLU A 257 7.78 -17.35 45.08
N THR A 258 6.47 -17.21 44.82
CA THR A 258 5.45 -18.01 45.49
C THR A 258 5.61 -19.51 45.19
N LYS A 259 5.88 -19.85 43.93
CA LYS A 259 6.02 -21.25 43.49
C LYS A 259 7.25 -21.93 44.03
N TYR A 260 8.38 -21.20 44.13
CA TYR A 260 9.67 -21.78 44.46
C TYR A 260 10.19 -21.36 45.82
N ASN A 261 9.42 -20.59 46.59
CA ASN A 261 9.76 -20.03 47.89
C ASN A 261 11.16 -19.38 47.92
N ARG A 262 11.44 -18.59 46.88
CA ARG A 262 12.68 -17.84 46.69
C ARG A 262 12.41 -16.35 46.59
N GLU A 263 13.19 -15.56 47.25
CA GLU A 263 13.13 -14.09 47.17
C GLU A 263 13.86 -13.60 45.92
N LEU A 264 13.19 -12.78 45.11
CA LEU A 264 13.71 -12.22 43.86
C LEU A 264 13.78 -10.69 43.91
N TYR A 265 13.98 -10.12 45.09
CA TYR A 265 14.00 -8.66 45.32
C TYR A 265 15.00 -7.95 44.38
N ALA A 266 16.24 -8.44 44.31
CA ALA A 266 17.27 -7.82 43.47
C ALA A 266 16.89 -7.77 41.96
N ILE A 267 16.17 -8.79 41.48
CA ILE A 267 15.72 -8.82 40.08
C ILE A 267 14.56 -7.85 39.89
N LYS A 268 13.62 -7.79 40.83
CA LYS A 268 12.51 -6.84 40.81
C LYS A 268 13.01 -5.40 40.81
N ASP A 269 13.94 -5.09 41.69
CA ASP A 269 14.55 -3.77 41.79
C ASP A 269 15.32 -3.39 40.53
N LEU A 270 16.07 -4.35 39.95
CA LEU A 270 16.79 -4.12 38.69
C LEU A 270 15.84 -3.85 37.50
N VAL A 271 14.75 -4.61 37.38
CA VAL A 271 13.73 -4.42 36.37
C VAL A 271 13.08 -3.05 36.52
N SER A 272 12.62 -2.72 37.74
CA SER A 272 12.00 -1.43 38.01
C SER A 272 12.98 -0.27 37.82
N PHE A 273 14.25 -0.41 38.16
CA PHE A 273 15.26 0.61 37.93
C PHE A 273 15.51 0.87 36.46
N ASN A 274 15.71 -0.20 35.68
CA ASN A 274 15.95 -0.06 34.23
C ASN A 274 14.73 0.53 33.49
N LEU A 275 13.52 0.11 33.83
CA LEU A 275 12.31 0.64 33.23
C LEU A 275 12.02 2.08 33.65
N LYS A 276 12.31 2.45 34.90
CA LYS A 276 12.24 3.86 35.35
C LYS A 276 13.22 4.75 34.59
N SER A 277 14.44 4.28 34.32
CA SER A 277 15.42 5.02 33.54
C SER A 277 14.91 5.27 32.11
N LEU A 278 14.34 4.23 31.46
CA LEU A 278 13.75 4.34 30.14
C LEU A 278 12.53 5.28 30.10
N LEU A 279 11.65 5.15 31.10
CA LEU A 279 10.49 6.05 31.24
C LEU A 279 10.92 7.50 31.43
N SER A 280 11.96 7.78 32.23
CA SER A 280 12.52 9.12 32.42
C SER A 280 13.08 9.71 31.12
N GLU A 281 13.70 8.88 30.28
CA GLU A 281 14.15 9.32 28.94
C GLU A 281 12.98 9.66 28.04
N LEU A 282 11.95 8.81 28.01
CA LEU A 282 10.73 9.05 27.23
C LEU A 282 9.97 10.28 27.71
N ASP A 283 9.86 10.47 29.05
CA ASP A 283 9.25 11.66 29.62
C ASP A 283 10.04 12.94 29.25
N THR A 284 11.37 12.85 29.20
CA THR A 284 12.21 13.98 28.76
C THR A 284 11.95 14.31 27.29
N LYS A 285 11.87 13.30 26.42
CA LYS A 285 11.49 13.49 25.01
C LYS A 285 10.10 14.08 24.88
N LEU A 286 9.14 13.56 25.65
CA LEU A 286 7.74 14.03 25.65
C LEU A 286 7.61 15.51 26.04
N ASN A 287 8.36 15.92 27.06
CA ASN A 287 8.35 17.29 27.56
C ASN A 287 8.98 18.32 26.58
N ASN A 288 9.82 17.85 25.65
CA ASN A 288 10.40 18.69 24.60
C ASN A 288 9.49 18.86 23.38
N LEU A 289 8.40 18.09 23.27
CA LEU A 289 7.47 18.18 22.14
C LEU A 289 6.42 19.27 22.42
N TRP A 290 6.05 19.96 21.38
CA TRP A 290 4.99 20.96 21.46
C TRP A 290 3.63 20.31 21.74
N THR A 291 2.83 20.98 22.53
CA THR A 291 1.45 20.57 22.80
C THR A 291 0.51 21.06 21.69
N SER A 292 -0.68 20.47 21.61
CA SER A 292 -1.74 20.94 20.71
C SER A 292 -2.11 22.41 20.98
N GLU A 293 -2.05 22.83 22.27
CA GLU A 293 -2.31 24.22 22.68
C GLU A 293 -1.23 25.16 22.15
N MET A 294 0.05 24.79 22.22
CA MET A 294 1.16 25.59 21.68
C MET A 294 1.01 25.76 20.16
N ILE A 295 0.76 24.66 19.44
CA ILE A 295 0.54 24.68 18.00
C ILE A 295 -0.64 25.60 17.66
N SER A 296 -1.77 25.45 18.36
CA SER A 296 -2.96 26.28 18.18
C SER A 296 -2.70 27.76 18.47
N GLN A 297 -1.88 28.08 19.48
CA GLN A 297 -1.47 29.45 19.78
C GLN A 297 -0.63 30.07 18.66
N TYR A 298 0.30 29.31 18.07
CA TYR A 298 1.09 29.76 16.93
C TYR A 298 0.22 29.96 15.69
N GLU A 299 -0.69 29.01 15.39
CA GLU A 299 -1.65 29.13 14.31
C GLU A 299 -2.55 30.36 14.48
N SER A 300 -3.05 30.59 15.70
CA SER A 300 -3.85 31.77 16.03
C SER A 300 -3.04 33.07 15.89
N SER A 301 -1.74 33.04 16.20
CA SER A 301 -0.84 34.19 16.04
C SER A 301 -0.53 34.48 14.58
N ILE A 302 -0.36 33.45 13.77
CA ILE A 302 -0.23 33.55 12.31
C ILE A 302 -1.52 34.12 11.72
N GLN A 303 -2.68 33.62 12.14
CA GLN A 303 -3.97 34.14 11.66
C GLN A 303 -4.16 35.60 11.99
N ARG A 304 -3.87 36.02 13.23
CA ARG A 304 -3.87 37.47 13.63
C ARG A 304 -2.91 38.29 12.81
N GLY A 305 -1.71 37.75 12.47
CA GLY A 305 -0.76 38.41 11.58
C GLY A 305 -1.34 38.61 10.18
N ILE A 306 -2.02 37.60 9.64
CA ILE A 306 -2.70 37.67 8.34
C ILE A 306 -3.81 38.73 8.34
N GLU A 307 -4.63 38.77 9.40
CA GLU A 307 -5.68 39.77 9.57
C GLU A 307 -5.09 41.19 9.66
N LYS A 308 -4.00 41.37 10.43
CA LYS A 308 -3.29 42.65 10.52
C LYS A 308 -2.70 43.08 9.18
N LYS A 309 -2.12 42.14 8.42
CA LYS A 309 -1.65 42.37 7.06
C LYS A 309 -2.80 42.85 6.15
N ALA A 310 -3.96 42.15 6.19
CA ALA A 310 -5.13 42.54 5.42
C ALA A 310 -5.66 43.94 5.77
N ASN A 311 -5.61 44.33 7.06
CA ASN A 311 -5.96 45.69 7.51
C ASN A 311 -4.98 46.73 6.98
N LEU A 312 -3.67 46.48 7.02
CA LEU A 312 -2.66 47.37 6.46
C LEU A 312 -2.83 47.51 4.94
N GLU A 313 -3.15 46.42 4.24
CA GLU A 313 -3.47 46.46 2.80
C GLU A 313 -4.77 47.22 2.51
N ALA A 314 -5.75 47.20 3.41
CA ALA A 314 -6.96 48.01 3.30
C ALA A 314 -6.68 49.51 3.47
N ILE A 315 -5.75 49.90 4.36
CA ILE A 315 -5.29 51.27 4.54
C ILE A 315 -4.54 51.74 3.29
N GLU A 316 -3.64 50.89 2.76
CA GLU A 316 -2.91 51.13 1.51
C GLU A 316 -3.85 51.37 0.31
N ARG A 317 -4.96 50.58 0.23
CA ARG A 317 -6.01 50.77 -0.81
C ARG A 317 -6.70 52.12 -0.74
N LYS A 318 -6.88 52.71 0.45
CA LYS A 318 -7.53 54.01 0.64
C LYS A 318 -6.65 55.17 0.17
N GLN A 319 -5.34 54.94 0.10
CA GLN A 319 -4.35 55.98 -0.24
C GLN A 319 -3.87 55.88 -1.70
N ASN A 320 -4.15 54.78 -2.39
CA ASN A 320 -3.61 54.54 -3.73
C ASN A 320 -4.70 54.65 -4.81
N PRO A 321 -4.49 55.41 -5.91
CA PRO A 321 -5.49 55.57 -7.00
C PRO A 321 -5.83 54.27 -7.75
N ASP A 322 -5.03 53.18 -7.62
CA ASP A 322 -5.25 51.90 -8.26
C ASP A 322 -5.86 50.84 -7.32
N ASN A 323 -6.79 51.24 -6.45
CA ASN A 323 -7.52 50.34 -5.54
C ASN A 323 -8.11 49.08 -6.22
N ARG A 324 -8.46 49.15 -7.52
CA ARG A 324 -9.01 48.03 -8.26
C ARG A 324 -8.00 46.87 -8.42
N ILE A 325 -6.73 47.20 -8.65
CA ILE A 325 -5.67 46.16 -8.81
C ILE A 325 -5.41 45.48 -7.46
N LEU A 326 -5.41 46.21 -6.37
CA LEU A 326 -5.26 45.69 -5.03
C LEU A 326 -6.43 44.78 -4.62
N GLU A 327 -7.65 45.23 -4.90
CA GLU A 327 -8.86 44.42 -4.65
C GLU A 327 -8.86 43.09 -5.49
N GLU A 328 -8.43 43.16 -6.75
CA GLU A 328 -8.33 41.98 -7.60
C GLU A 328 -7.26 41.01 -7.07
N ARG A 329 -6.11 41.53 -6.66
CA ARG A 329 -5.05 40.70 -6.03
C ARG A 329 -5.56 39.98 -4.78
N ASP A 330 -6.28 40.66 -3.91
CA ASP A 330 -6.78 40.10 -2.66
C ASP A 330 -7.85 39.04 -2.90
N LYS A 331 -8.76 39.28 -3.83
CA LYS A 331 -9.73 38.26 -4.23
C LYS A 331 -9.05 36.99 -4.74
N LYS A 332 -7.96 37.16 -5.53
CA LYS A 332 -7.19 35.99 -6.03
C LYS A 332 -6.40 35.32 -4.92
N PHE A 333 -5.86 36.06 -3.96
CA PHE A 333 -5.13 35.53 -2.81
C PHE A 333 -6.06 34.71 -1.87
N ILE A 334 -7.26 35.22 -1.58
CA ILE A 334 -8.27 34.49 -0.82
C ILE A 334 -8.62 33.18 -1.54
N LYS A 335 -8.89 33.27 -2.85
CA LYS A 335 -9.19 32.08 -3.65
C LYS A 335 -8.04 31.08 -3.68
N LEU A 336 -6.79 31.55 -3.73
CA LEU A 336 -5.60 30.68 -3.65
C LEU A 336 -5.52 29.95 -2.30
N THR A 337 -5.83 30.67 -1.21
CA THR A 337 -5.85 30.09 0.14
C THR A 337 -6.93 29.01 0.27
N GLU A 338 -8.11 29.25 -0.29
CA GLU A 338 -9.21 28.27 -0.32
C GLU A 338 -8.81 27.02 -1.13
N ILE A 339 -8.18 27.20 -2.28
CA ILE A 339 -7.72 26.08 -3.12
C ILE A 339 -6.65 25.27 -2.39
N ASN A 340 -5.70 25.89 -1.73
CA ASN A 340 -4.70 25.18 -0.94
C ASN A 340 -5.37 24.35 0.17
N LYS A 341 -6.36 24.92 0.87
CA LYS A 341 -7.13 24.19 1.88
C LYS A 341 -7.90 23.02 1.29
N GLN A 342 -8.49 23.19 0.10
CA GLN A 342 -9.18 22.09 -0.59
C GLN A 342 -8.23 20.98 -1.01
N ILE A 343 -7.03 21.32 -1.51
CA ILE A 343 -6.01 20.34 -1.86
C ILE A 343 -5.66 19.48 -0.63
N GLU A 344 -5.35 20.11 0.50
CA GLU A 344 -5.00 19.38 1.71
C GLU A 344 -6.19 18.56 2.26
N SER A 345 -7.40 19.10 2.21
CA SER A 345 -8.61 18.35 2.58
C SER A 345 -8.84 17.13 1.70
N ASN A 346 -8.65 17.27 0.39
CA ASN A 346 -8.81 16.16 -0.56
C ASN A 346 -7.74 15.08 -0.37
N LYS A 347 -6.50 15.48 -0.04
CA LYS A 347 -5.43 14.55 0.31
C LYS A 347 -5.74 13.76 1.57
N GLU A 348 -6.21 14.45 2.61
CA GLU A 348 -6.56 13.80 3.87
C GLU A 348 -7.76 12.86 3.70
N GLU A 349 -8.77 13.26 2.92
CA GLU A 349 -9.90 12.38 2.60
C GLU A 349 -9.43 11.13 1.84
N LEU A 350 -8.55 11.30 0.85
CA LEU A 350 -7.99 10.17 0.11
C LEU A 350 -7.24 9.22 1.04
N LYS A 351 -6.42 9.76 1.94
CA LYS A 351 -5.71 8.98 2.96
C LYS A 351 -6.66 8.25 3.89
N GLN A 352 -7.75 8.88 4.32
CA GLN A 352 -8.79 8.24 5.16
C GLN A 352 -9.50 7.10 4.43
N ILE A 353 -9.84 7.27 3.14
CA ILE A 353 -10.44 6.21 2.35
C ILE A 353 -9.51 4.99 2.29
N PHE A 354 -8.20 5.22 2.05
CA PHE A 354 -7.22 4.14 2.01
C PHE A 354 -6.98 3.50 3.39
N SER A 355 -6.87 4.27 4.46
CA SER A 355 -6.65 3.75 5.82
C SER A 355 -7.86 3.01 6.39
N ASN A 356 -9.08 3.36 5.99
CA ASN A 356 -10.30 2.66 6.37
C ASN A 356 -10.59 1.42 5.50
N SER A 357 -9.73 1.11 4.54
CA SER A 357 -9.86 -0.09 3.72
C SER A 357 -9.32 -1.32 4.45
N SER A 358 -9.76 -2.52 4.03
CA SER A 358 -9.29 -3.80 4.58
C SER A 358 -7.89 -4.19 4.07
N LEU A 359 -7.00 -3.22 3.93
CA LEU A 359 -5.62 -3.48 3.48
C LEU A 359 -4.85 -4.32 4.50
N PRO A 360 -3.81 -5.07 4.06
CA PRO A 360 -2.91 -5.78 4.95
C PRO A 360 -2.32 -4.87 6.04
N ALA A 361 -2.09 -5.41 7.23
CA ALA A 361 -1.52 -4.66 8.35
C ALA A 361 -0.17 -4.03 7.98
N GLY A 362 -0.02 -2.75 8.26
CA GLY A 362 1.18 -1.96 7.96
C GLY A 362 1.28 -1.50 6.50
N LEU A 363 0.30 -1.84 5.65
CA LEU A 363 0.24 -1.33 4.28
C LEU A 363 -0.52 -0.01 4.26
N GLU A 364 0.09 1.00 3.71
CA GLU A 364 -0.46 2.33 3.52
C GLU A 364 -0.39 2.71 2.04
N ILE A 365 -1.41 3.40 1.56
CA ILE A 365 -1.42 3.97 0.21
C ILE A 365 -1.45 5.48 0.37
N ASN A 366 -0.47 6.16 -0.19
CA ASN A 366 -0.52 7.60 -0.37
C ASN A 366 -0.81 7.94 -1.83
N GLU A 367 -0.76 9.24 -2.19
CA GLU A 367 -1.18 9.74 -3.52
C GLU A 367 -0.57 8.99 -4.69
N ASP A 368 0.67 8.55 -4.56
CA ASP A 368 1.47 8.04 -5.67
C ASP A 368 2.25 6.77 -5.32
N ASP A 369 2.16 6.27 -4.08
CA ASP A 369 3.01 5.17 -3.63
C ASP A 369 2.28 4.21 -2.68
N ILE A 370 2.80 3.00 -2.58
CA ILE A 370 2.40 1.99 -1.61
C ILE A 370 3.55 1.85 -0.61
N LEU A 371 3.23 2.02 0.66
CA LEU A 371 4.19 1.88 1.75
C LEU A 371 3.86 0.64 2.58
N LEU A 372 4.90 -0.02 3.07
CA LEU A 372 4.80 -1.08 4.07
C LEU A 372 5.58 -0.63 5.31
N ASN A 373 4.88 -0.43 6.43
CA ASN A 373 5.45 0.12 7.67
C ASN A 373 6.20 1.46 7.45
N GLY A 374 5.63 2.34 6.62
CA GLY A 374 6.20 3.65 6.30
C GLY A 374 7.33 3.64 5.26
N LEU A 375 7.75 2.49 4.75
CA LEU A 375 8.76 2.34 3.70
C LEU A 375 8.11 1.94 2.37
N PRO A 376 8.65 2.35 1.22
CA PRO A 376 8.14 1.91 -0.08
C PRO A 376 8.00 0.39 -0.14
N LEU A 377 6.90 -0.10 -0.75
CA LEU A 377 6.67 -1.53 -0.95
C LEU A 377 7.64 -2.09 -2.00
N ASP A 378 8.89 -2.21 -1.59
CA ASP A 378 10.00 -2.74 -2.39
C ASP A 378 10.78 -3.71 -1.52
N ALA A 379 11.00 -4.92 -2.03
CA ALA A 379 11.71 -5.99 -1.33
C ALA A 379 13.12 -5.60 -0.85
N THR A 380 13.76 -4.63 -1.53
CA THR A 380 15.10 -4.13 -1.16
C THR A 380 15.07 -3.11 -0.02
N VAL A 381 13.92 -2.52 0.26
CA VAL A 381 13.74 -1.45 1.26
C VAL A 381 12.95 -1.93 2.47
N SER A 382 11.77 -2.52 2.25
CA SER A 382 10.87 -2.99 3.32
C SER A 382 11.14 -4.43 3.80
N GLY A 383 12.15 -5.11 3.22
CA GLY A 383 12.45 -6.51 3.50
C GLY A 383 11.71 -7.48 2.57
N GLU A 384 12.43 -8.51 2.12
CA GLU A 384 11.89 -9.43 1.09
C GLU A 384 10.71 -10.26 1.60
N THR A 385 10.81 -10.77 2.82
CA THR A 385 9.77 -11.65 3.40
C THR A 385 8.50 -10.87 3.72
N GLU A 386 8.61 -9.71 4.34
CA GLU A 386 7.49 -8.84 4.69
C GLU A 386 6.77 -8.35 3.43
N THR A 387 7.52 -7.93 2.43
CA THR A 387 6.98 -7.50 1.13
C THR A 387 6.21 -8.64 0.44
N LYS A 388 6.77 -9.85 0.41
CA LYS A 388 6.10 -11.03 -0.16
C LYS A 388 4.81 -11.37 0.57
N ILE A 389 4.81 -11.35 1.90
CA ILE A 389 3.60 -11.64 2.69
C ILE A 389 2.52 -10.58 2.42
N ALA A 390 2.88 -9.30 2.41
CA ALA A 390 1.94 -8.23 2.10
C ALA A 390 1.33 -8.38 0.69
N ILE A 391 2.15 -8.73 -0.31
CA ILE A 391 1.69 -9.00 -1.68
C ILE A 391 0.78 -10.23 -1.73
N ILE A 392 1.10 -11.31 -1.03
CA ILE A 392 0.24 -12.49 -0.94
C ILE A 392 -1.13 -12.11 -0.35
N GLU A 393 -1.15 -11.35 0.73
CA GLU A 393 -2.40 -10.90 1.35
C GLU A 393 -3.20 -9.97 0.43
N LEU A 394 -2.53 -9.06 -0.30
CA LEU A 394 -3.18 -8.23 -1.31
C LEU A 394 -3.79 -9.07 -2.44
N LEU A 395 -3.06 -10.04 -2.97
CA LEU A 395 -3.56 -10.94 -4.02
C LEU A 395 -4.78 -11.73 -3.53
N LEU A 396 -4.80 -12.16 -2.27
CA LEU A 396 -5.94 -12.83 -1.67
C LEU A 396 -7.18 -11.94 -1.57
N GLN A 397 -7.01 -10.62 -1.49
CA GLN A 397 -8.11 -9.66 -1.45
C GLN A 397 -8.64 -9.29 -2.84
N ILE A 398 -7.74 -9.16 -3.81
CA ILE A 398 -8.12 -8.72 -5.17
C ILE A 398 -8.50 -9.87 -6.11
N THR A 399 -8.26 -11.12 -5.72
CA THR A 399 -8.65 -12.30 -6.50
C THR A 399 -9.50 -13.25 -5.67
N THR A 400 -10.45 -13.91 -6.33
CA THR A 400 -11.21 -15.02 -5.75
C THR A 400 -10.65 -16.37 -6.15
N SER A 401 -9.50 -16.41 -6.82
CA SER A 401 -8.82 -17.64 -7.21
C SER A 401 -8.61 -18.59 -6.03
N ASN A 402 -8.83 -19.86 -6.27
CA ASN A 402 -8.58 -20.89 -5.25
C ASN A 402 -7.08 -21.08 -4.95
N PHE A 403 -6.19 -20.60 -5.82
CA PHE A 403 -4.75 -20.82 -5.70
C PHE A 403 -3.96 -19.52 -5.65
N ILE A 404 -3.00 -19.44 -4.72
CA ILE A 404 -1.99 -18.39 -4.66
C ILE A 404 -0.61 -19.04 -4.61
N ASN A 405 0.26 -18.65 -5.55
CA ASN A 405 1.66 -19.08 -5.54
C ASN A 405 2.46 -18.24 -4.55
N VAL A 406 3.01 -18.89 -3.54
CA VAL A 406 3.85 -18.28 -2.51
C VAL A 406 5.37 -18.40 -2.80
N GLY A 407 5.73 -18.98 -3.93
CA GLY A 407 7.12 -19.12 -4.37
C GLY A 407 7.89 -20.21 -3.60
N ASN A 408 9.15 -19.93 -3.28
CA ASN A 408 10.00 -20.89 -2.59
C ASN A 408 9.73 -20.93 -1.10
N TRP A 409 8.98 -21.96 -0.67
CA TRP A 409 8.56 -22.19 0.71
C TRP A 409 9.74 -22.34 1.69
N SER A 410 10.87 -22.88 1.23
CA SER A 410 12.06 -23.07 2.07
C SER A 410 12.67 -21.76 2.55
N LEU A 411 12.44 -20.65 1.84
CA LEU A 411 13.03 -19.35 2.17
C LEU A 411 12.30 -18.62 3.30
N TYR A 412 11.10 -19.06 3.66
CA TYR A 412 10.33 -18.42 4.71
C TYR A 412 10.75 -18.94 6.10
N SER A 413 10.89 -18.02 7.06
CA SER A 413 11.03 -18.37 8.47
C SER A 413 9.80 -19.11 9.00
N ILE A 414 9.91 -19.76 10.15
CA ILE A 414 8.79 -20.47 10.78
C ILE A 414 7.60 -19.51 11.01
N ASP A 415 7.87 -18.29 11.49
CA ASP A 415 6.82 -17.31 11.75
C ASP A 415 6.16 -16.80 10.48
N ALA A 416 6.95 -16.56 9.41
CA ALA A 416 6.43 -16.21 8.09
C ALA A 416 5.56 -17.33 7.52
N LYS A 417 5.96 -18.59 7.66
CA LYS A 417 5.16 -19.76 7.27
C LYS A 417 3.83 -19.82 8.01
N LYS A 418 3.84 -19.64 9.34
CA LYS A 418 2.61 -19.58 10.16
C LYS A 418 1.68 -18.46 9.69
N LYS A 419 2.23 -17.28 9.40
CA LYS A 419 1.46 -16.14 8.91
C LYS A 419 0.82 -16.43 7.55
N ILE A 420 1.56 -16.97 6.59
CA ILE A 420 1.03 -17.35 5.28
C ILE A 420 -0.08 -18.41 5.41
N LEU A 421 0.12 -19.42 6.25
CA LEU A 421 -0.87 -20.44 6.52
C LEU A 421 -2.14 -19.85 7.18
N SER A 422 -1.99 -18.90 8.12
CA SER A 422 -3.14 -18.22 8.70
C SER A 422 -3.93 -17.40 7.67
N LEU A 423 -3.24 -16.82 6.69
CA LEU A 423 -3.88 -16.13 5.57
C LEU A 423 -4.66 -17.12 4.68
N ALA A 424 -4.10 -18.31 4.39
CA ALA A 424 -4.81 -19.36 3.66
C ALA A 424 -6.16 -19.71 4.32
N LYS A 425 -6.15 -19.93 5.64
CA LYS A 425 -7.37 -20.18 6.43
C LYS A 425 -8.32 -18.97 6.43
N LYS A 426 -7.81 -17.75 6.73
CA LYS A 426 -8.61 -16.53 6.78
C LYS A 426 -9.41 -16.29 5.50
N TYR A 427 -8.79 -16.54 4.36
CA TYR A 427 -9.39 -16.27 3.05
C TYR A 427 -10.00 -17.54 2.41
N ASN A 428 -9.92 -18.70 3.06
CA ASN A 428 -10.33 -20.00 2.54
C ASN A 428 -9.75 -20.25 1.13
N ARG A 429 -8.43 -20.13 1.02
CA ARG A 429 -7.68 -20.28 -0.23
C ARG A 429 -6.57 -21.30 -0.09
N GLN A 430 -6.24 -21.97 -1.19
CA GLN A 430 -5.14 -22.91 -1.26
C GLN A 430 -3.85 -22.18 -1.64
N MET A 431 -2.79 -22.40 -0.87
CA MET A 431 -1.46 -21.88 -1.18
C MET A 431 -0.64 -22.94 -1.92
N ILE A 432 0.16 -22.52 -2.89
CA ILE A 432 1.04 -23.39 -3.66
C ILE A 432 2.45 -22.83 -3.60
N GLY A 433 3.42 -23.68 -3.32
CA GLY A 433 4.82 -23.30 -3.28
C GLY A 433 5.77 -24.42 -3.70
N GLN A 434 7.06 -24.16 -3.62
CA GLN A 434 8.10 -25.15 -3.87
C GLN A 434 9.03 -25.27 -2.66
N GLU A 435 9.54 -26.48 -2.41
CA GLU A 435 10.50 -26.76 -1.35
C GLU A 435 11.67 -27.57 -1.92
N ILE A 436 12.88 -27.28 -1.47
CA ILE A 436 14.08 -28.02 -1.88
C ILE A 436 14.28 -29.17 -0.91
N THR A 437 14.38 -30.37 -1.46
CA THR A 437 14.67 -31.61 -0.73
C THR A 437 15.79 -32.40 -1.44
N SER A 438 16.15 -33.55 -0.89
CA SER A 438 17.12 -34.47 -1.50
C SER A 438 16.52 -35.36 -2.61
N ASP A 439 15.21 -35.30 -2.84
CA ASP A 439 14.52 -36.19 -3.79
C ASP A 439 14.84 -35.82 -5.24
N ASN A 440 15.23 -36.79 -6.04
CA ASN A 440 15.65 -36.58 -7.44
C ASN A 440 14.50 -36.16 -8.35
N GLU A 441 13.28 -36.58 -8.04
CA GLU A 441 12.11 -36.22 -8.82
C GLU A 441 11.20 -35.25 -8.08
N VAL A 442 10.44 -34.46 -8.85
CA VAL A 442 9.42 -33.60 -8.27
C VAL A 442 8.26 -34.46 -7.78
N SER A 443 7.93 -34.27 -6.52
CA SER A 443 6.77 -34.88 -5.87
C SER A 443 5.94 -33.81 -5.17
N LEU A 444 4.81 -34.19 -4.59
CA LEU A 444 3.88 -33.31 -3.91
C LEU A 444 3.85 -33.62 -2.42
N LYS A 445 3.99 -32.56 -1.60
CA LYS A 445 3.81 -32.63 -0.15
C LYS A 445 2.63 -31.74 0.24
N THR A 446 1.62 -32.30 0.84
CA THR A 446 0.53 -31.56 1.45
C THR A 446 0.94 -31.12 2.86
N ILE A 447 0.81 -29.84 3.16
CA ILE A 447 1.00 -29.27 4.48
C ILE A 447 -0.40 -29.01 5.03
N ILE A 448 -0.78 -29.80 6.04
CA ILE A 448 -2.03 -29.63 6.78
C ILE A 448 -1.74 -28.71 7.95
N ILE A 449 -2.66 -27.80 8.19
CA ILE A 449 -2.59 -26.88 9.32
C ILE A 449 -3.46 -27.49 10.42
N ASP A 450 -2.85 -28.05 11.44
CA ASP A 450 -3.53 -28.47 12.67
C ASP A 450 -3.96 -27.26 13.51
#